data_652fd45f5f2d021c8495de5c262e7c78
#
_entry.id   652fd45f5f2d021c8495de5c262e7c78
#
_cell.length_a   1.000
_cell.length_b   1.000
_cell.length_c   1.000
_cell.angle_alpha   90.00
_cell.angle_beta   90.00
_cell.angle_gamma   90.00
#
_symmetry.space_group_name_H-M   'P 1'
#
loop_
_entity.id
_entity.type
_entity.pdbx_description
1 polymer ?
#
loop_
_entity_poly.entity_id
_entity_poly.type
_entity_poly.pdbx_seq_one_letter_code
_entity_poly.pdbx_strand_id
1 'polypeptide(L)'
;MQPYTPIGTLYAATALRDHGISVAVFDSMLEPPVEKFLAMLQQLRPKIVAVYEDDFNFLSKMCLTRMREVAWEIAKASRQIGAVVVVHGSDSTDNPDLFLANGFNYVLCGEAEGVLVSLCESILRGREIAALDGLVRLGEYRQIVRSTQRLAKNPAWAQLSLPARDLIDLEPYRAAWRDAHGYFSTNMAASRGCPFHCNWCAKPISGNRFHLRTASAVAEEMALLKRAGVEHIWFGDDVFALNHHWVGEFAEEVTKRDAAIPFKVQSRADLMREETVLQLKAAGCAEVWMGVESGSQAILDAMDKGITLDTVMIARDRLRDAGIRACFFLQFGYPGETWTELQETIALVRKLRPDDIGISLSYPLPGTVFYERVRMQLGTKRNWADSDDLCIMFKAAYTTDFYRAVREALHAEVDSWHELNGQRKLGARVTALWRTVHELEPISRVPEAFTFPEAIDIIASSSIIPVEQLTALRKA
;
A
#
# COMPACT_ATOMS: atom_id res chain seq x y z
N MET A 1 -11.38 -3.74 -10.14
CA MET A 1 -11.27 -2.89 -8.95
C MET A 1 -11.86 -1.53 -9.26
N GLN A 2 -12.62 -0.96 -8.33
CA GLN A 2 -13.21 0.36 -8.53
C GLN A 2 -12.19 1.46 -8.20
N PRO A 3 -12.21 2.59 -8.90
CA PRO A 3 -11.27 3.68 -8.68
C PRO A 3 -11.52 4.33 -7.32
N TYR A 4 -10.43 4.62 -6.61
CA TYR A 4 -10.42 5.53 -5.47
C TYR A 4 -9.84 6.88 -5.89
N THR A 5 -10.18 7.92 -5.15
CA THR A 5 -9.59 9.25 -5.38
C THR A 5 -8.07 9.22 -5.13
N PRO A 6 -7.25 9.94 -5.92
CA PRO A 6 -5.78 9.90 -5.79
C PRO A 6 -5.32 10.75 -4.60
N ILE A 7 -5.52 10.25 -3.38
CA ILE A 7 -5.36 11.03 -2.14
C ILE A 7 -3.94 11.59 -1.95
N GLY A 8 -2.90 10.84 -2.33
CA GLY A 8 -1.51 11.32 -2.27
C GLY A 8 -1.29 12.52 -3.21
N THR A 9 -1.82 12.45 -4.43
CA THR A 9 -1.81 13.57 -5.39
C THR A 9 -2.57 14.77 -4.84
N LEU A 10 -3.70 14.55 -4.18
CA LEU A 10 -4.52 15.63 -3.60
C LEU A 10 -3.83 16.29 -2.39
N TYR A 11 -3.06 15.56 -1.59
CA TYR A 11 -2.20 16.15 -0.55
C TYR A 11 -1.06 16.97 -1.15
N ALA A 12 -0.43 16.50 -2.22
CA ALA A 12 0.59 17.28 -2.93
C ALA A 12 -0.01 18.58 -3.52
N ALA A 13 -1.22 18.50 -4.08
CA ALA A 13 -1.94 19.69 -4.56
C ALA A 13 -2.27 20.66 -3.43
N THR A 14 -2.67 20.17 -2.26
CA THR A 14 -2.89 20.97 -1.06
C THR A 14 -1.62 21.71 -0.65
N ALA A 15 -0.49 21.01 -0.55
CA ALA A 15 0.79 21.60 -0.19
C ALA A 15 1.20 22.73 -1.15
N LEU A 16 0.99 22.56 -2.44
CA LEU A 16 1.24 23.61 -3.44
C LEU A 16 0.30 24.81 -3.25
N ARG A 17 -0.99 24.60 -3.04
CA ARG A 17 -1.99 25.67 -2.83
C ARG A 17 -1.73 26.47 -1.57
N ASP A 18 -1.35 25.82 -0.49
CA ASP A 18 -1.02 26.46 0.79
C ASP A 18 0.18 27.42 0.64
N HIS A 19 1.00 27.24 -0.42
CA HIS A 19 2.11 28.13 -0.79
C HIS A 19 1.78 29.09 -1.96
N GLY A 20 0.50 29.25 -2.27
CA GLY A 20 0.03 30.18 -3.29
C GLY A 20 0.31 29.76 -4.75
N ILE A 21 0.60 28.50 -4.99
CA ILE A 21 0.81 27.95 -6.34
C ILE A 21 -0.54 27.48 -6.90
N SER A 22 -0.89 27.96 -8.08
CA SER A 22 -2.10 27.53 -8.79
C SER A 22 -1.92 26.09 -9.29
N VAL A 23 -2.89 25.23 -9.01
CA VAL A 23 -2.84 23.79 -9.28
C VAL A 23 -4.13 23.33 -9.96
N ALA A 24 -3.99 22.46 -10.96
CA ALA A 24 -5.07 21.64 -11.51
C ALA A 24 -4.69 20.16 -11.38
N VAL A 25 -5.66 19.29 -11.16
CA VAL A 25 -5.46 17.86 -11.02
C VAL A 25 -6.10 17.12 -12.19
N PHE A 26 -5.38 16.14 -12.73
CA PHE A 26 -5.87 15.18 -13.71
C PHE A 26 -5.68 13.78 -13.14
N ASP A 27 -6.77 13.00 -13.07
CA ASP A 27 -6.69 11.60 -12.65
C ASP A 27 -6.81 10.67 -13.84
N SER A 28 -5.71 9.96 -14.13
CA SER A 28 -5.62 9.01 -15.22
C SER A 28 -6.40 7.69 -15.00
N MET A 29 -6.93 7.46 -13.79
CA MET A 29 -7.70 6.24 -13.46
C MET A 29 -9.11 6.24 -14.06
N LEU A 30 -9.71 7.41 -14.26
CA LEU A 30 -11.11 7.54 -14.65
C LEU A 30 -11.34 7.53 -16.16
N GLU A 31 -10.31 7.77 -16.98
CA GLU A 31 -10.49 8.02 -18.40
C GLU A 31 -9.30 7.52 -19.23
N PRO A 32 -9.50 7.29 -20.56
CA PRO A 32 -8.37 7.04 -21.45
C PRO A 32 -7.37 8.19 -21.30
N PRO A 33 -6.17 7.95 -20.78
CA PRO A 33 -5.38 8.99 -20.11
C PRO A 33 -4.89 10.08 -21.05
N VAL A 34 -4.69 9.78 -22.34
CA VAL A 34 -3.90 10.63 -23.22
C VAL A 34 -4.72 11.77 -23.82
N GLU A 35 -5.90 11.50 -24.35
CA GLU A 35 -6.65 12.51 -25.13
C GLU A 35 -7.16 13.67 -24.27
N LYS A 36 -7.75 13.38 -23.10
CA LYS A 36 -8.23 14.43 -22.21
C LYS A 36 -7.09 15.17 -21.53
N PHE A 37 -6.03 14.47 -21.19
CA PHE A 37 -4.81 15.09 -20.69
C PHE A 37 -4.22 16.07 -21.71
N LEU A 38 -4.15 15.70 -23.00
CA LEU A 38 -3.69 16.57 -24.07
C LEU A 38 -4.56 17.82 -24.22
N ALA A 39 -5.89 17.66 -24.15
CA ALA A 39 -6.81 18.81 -24.19
C ALA A 39 -6.58 19.75 -23.01
N MET A 40 -6.41 19.21 -21.81
CA MET A 40 -6.11 19.99 -20.61
C MET A 40 -4.76 20.71 -20.68
N LEU A 41 -3.71 20.04 -21.20
CA LEU A 41 -2.41 20.66 -21.43
C LEU A 41 -2.48 21.84 -22.40
N GLN A 42 -3.24 21.72 -23.50
CA GLN A 42 -3.43 22.80 -24.48
C GLN A 42 -4.16 23.98 -23.89
N GLN A 43 -5.16 23.71 -23.06
CA GLN A 43 -5.97 24.75 -22.42
C GLN A 43 -5.20 25.49 -21.31
N LEU A 44 -4.54 24.76 -20.41
CA LEU A 44 -3.91 25.33 -19.22
C LEU A 44 -2.47 25.81 -19.45
N ARG A 45 -1.77 25.21 -20.40
CA ARG A 45 -0.34 25.49 -20.68
C ARG A 45 0.52 25.59 -19.41
N PRO A 46 0.54 24.55 -18.57
CA PRO A 46 1.24 24.62 -17.30
C PRO A 46 2.75 24.74 -17.51
N LYS A 47 3.42 25.49 -16.63
CA LYS A 47 4.90 25.57 -16.61
C LYS A 47 5.54 24.30 -16.08
N ILE A 48 4.82 23.58 -15.20
CA ILE A 48 5.28 22.36 -14.53
C ILE A 48 4.16 21.33 -14.61
N VAL A 49 4.51 20.11 -14.94
CA VAL A 49 3.62 18.93 -14.85
C VAL A 49 4.26 17.94 -13.88
N ALA A 50 3.56 17.63 -12.81
CA ALA A 50 3.99 16.63 -11.84
C ALA A 50 3.14 15.37 -12.00
N VAL A 51 3.78 14.26 -12.39
CA VAL A 51 3.20 12.92 -12.28
C VAL A 51 3.42 12.48 -10.83
N TYR A 52 2.38 12.56 -10.03
CA TYR A 52 2.44 12.27 -8.60
C TYR A 52 1.60 11.03 -8.31
N GLU A 53 2.27 9.91 -8.02
CA GLU A 53 1.62 8.65 -7.73
C GLU A 53 0.91 8.71 -6.36
N ASP A 54 -0.23 8.01 -6.27
CA ASP A 54 -0.94 7.86 -4.99
C ASP A 54 -0.22 6.87 -4.08
N ASP A 55 0.52 7.36 -3.12
CA ASP A 55 1.32 6.58 -2.17
C ASP A 55 0.48 5.72 -1.21
N PHE A 56 -0.80 6.01 -1.09
CA PHE A 56 -1.74 5.30 -0.22
C PHE A 56 -2.45 4.13 -0.94
N ASN A 57 -2.17 3.93 -2.23
CA ASN A 57 -2.75 2.82 -2.98
C ASN A 57 -1.74 1.70 -3.11
N PHE A 58 -1.95 0.59 -2.39
CA PHE A 58 -1.08 -0.59 -2.48
C PHE A 58 -0.94 -1.11 -3.92
N LEU A 59 -1.97 -0.98 -4.73
CA LEU A 59 -1.97 -1.46 -6.12
C LEU A 59 -1.07 -0.63 -7.04
N SER A 60 -0.74 0.59 -6.68
CA SER A 60 0.23 1.38 -7.43
C SER A 60 1.60 0.70 -7.48
N LYS A 61 1.89 -0.16 -6.50
CA LYS A 61 3.10 -0.99 -6.45
C LYS A 61 3.02 -2.23 -7.34
N MET A 62 1.85 -2.57 -7.89
CA MET A 62 1.61 -3.84 -8.59
C MET A 62 1.40 -3.71 -10.11
N CYS A 63 1.05 -2.54 -10.61
CA CYS A 63 0.68 -2.33 -12.02
C CYS A 63 1.72 -1.51 -12.79
N LEU A 64 3.02 -1.72 -12.54
CA LEU A 64 4.08 -0.81 -12.95
C LEU A 64 4.23 -0.65 -14.45
N THR A 65 4.10 -1.70 -15.27
CA THR A 65 4.34 -1.60 -16.72
C THR A 65 3.41 -0.57 -17.35
N ARG A 66 2.10 -0.72 -17.16
CA ARG A 66 1.11 0.22 -17.72
C ARG A 66 1.21 1.61 -17.12
N MET A 67 1.47 1.70 -15.82
CA MET A 67 1.66 2.99 -15.14
C MET A 67 2.86 3.74 -15.69
N ARG A 68 3.97 3.05 -15.95
CA ARG A 68 5.16 3.62 -16.59
C ARG A 68 4.86 4.13 -18.01
N GLU A 69 4.18 3.33 -18.83
CA GLU A 69 3.79 3.72 -20.20
C GLU A 69 2.99 5.02 -20.19
N VAL A 70 1.97 5.12 -19.36
CA VAL A 70 1.16 6.33 -19.19
C VAL A 70 2.01 7.51 -18.71
N ALA A 71 2.87 7.30 -17.72
CA ALA A 71 3.75 8.35 -17.22
C ALA A 71 4.70 8.87 -18.29
N TRP A 72 5.24 8.00 -19.15
CA TRP A 72 6.12 8.40 -20.27
C TRP A 72 5.38 9.16 -21.36
N GLU A 73 4.14 8.76 -21.69
CA GLU A 73 3.28 9.50 -22.62
C GLU A 73 2.96 10.91 -22.09
N ILE A 74 2.60 11.02 -20.80
CA ILE A 74 2.39 12.30 -20.10
C ILE A 74 3.66 13.16 -20.16
N ALA A 75 4.82 12.58 -19.84
CA ALA A 75 6.09 13.30 -19.87
C ALA A 75 6.42 13.81 -21.28
N LYS A 76 6.26 12.97 -22.30
CA LYS A 76 6.49 13.33 -23.71
C LYS A 76 5.59 14.49 -24.14
N ALA A 77 4.29 14.39 -23.88
CA ALA A 77 3.33 15.43 -24.23
C ALA A 77 3.61 16.76 -23.52
N SER A 78 3.92 16.70 -22.23
CA SER A 78 4.23 17.90 -21.43
C SER A 78 5.48 18.61 -21.92
N ARG A 79 6.51 17.87 -22.31
CA ARG A 79 7.72 18.47 -22.88
C ARG A 79 7.50 19.14 -24.23
N GLN A 80 6.56 18.65 -25.04
CA GLN A 80 6.23 19.29 -26.34
C GLN A 80 5.71 20.72 -26.19
N ILE A 81 5.06 21.03 -25.07
CA ILE A 81 4.61 22.40 -24.76
C ILE A 81 5.65 23.21 -23.96
N GLY A 82 6.84 22.65 -23.70
CA GLY A 82 7.92 23.29 -22.95
C GLY A 82 7.76 23.23 -21.42
N ALA A 83 6.89 22.40 -20.90
CA ALA A 83 6.73 22.24 -19.44
C ALA A 83 7.91 21.48 -18.83
N VAL A 84 8.25 21.82 -17.61
CA VAL A 84 9.15 21.04 -16.76
C VAL A 84 8.37 19.85 -16.21
N VAL A 85 8.91 18.65 -16.35
CA VAL A 85 8.23 17.42 -15.94
C VAL A 85 8.89 16.82 -14.72
N VAL A 86 8.09 16.57 -13.69
CA VAL A 86 8.51 16.03 -12.40
C VAL A 86 7.78 14.71 -12.17
N VAL A 87 8.41 13.76 -11.51
CA VAL A 87 7.75 12.51 -11.07
C VAL A 87 8.01 12.24 -9.60
N HIS A 88 7.03 11.68 -8.95
CA HIS A 88 7.07 11.14 -7.61
C HIS A 88 6.30 9.82 -7.56
N GLY A 89 6.75 8.89 -6.74
CA GLY A 89 6.07 7.63 -6.47
C GLY A 89 7.03 6.55 -5.99
N SER A 90 6.47 5.41 -5.63
CA SER A 90 7.23 4.25 -5.15
C SER A 90 8.19 3.73 -6.21
N ASP A 91 7.70 3.55 -7.46
CA ASP A 91 8.51 3.05 -8.56
C ASP A 91 9.61 4.03 -8.97
N SER A 92 9.30 5.32 -9.05
CA SER A 92 10.29 6.34 -9.41
C SER A 92 11.33 6.56 -8.31
N THR A 93 10.99 6.30 -7.05
CA THR A 93 11.94 6.30 -5.92
C THR A 93 12.94 5.15 -6.04
N ASP A 94 12.48 3.96 -6.42
CA ASP A 94 13.31 2.77 -6.59
C ASP A 94 14.13 2.81 -7.90
N ASN A 95 13.59 3.40 -8.96
CA ASN A 95 14.18 3.41 -10.30
C ASN A 95 14.30 4.82 -10.92
N PRO A 96 14.93 5.80 -10.27
CA PRO A 96 14.95 7.19 -10.74
C PRO A 96 15.64 7.37 -12.08
N ASP A 97 16.65 6.56 -12.39
CA ASP A 97 17.36 6.53 -13.66
C ASP A 97 16.44 6.21 -14.84
N LEU A 98 15.52 5.27 -14.65
CA LEU A 98 14.55 4.88 -15.66
C LEU A 98 13.64 6.05 -16.05
N PHE A 99 13.15 6.80 -15.07
CA PHE A 99 12.27 7.96 -15.32
C PHE A 99 13.02 9.13 -15.95
N LEU A 100 14.24 9.42 -15.50
CA LEU A 100 15.08 10.46 -16.11
C LEU A 100 15.44 10.12 -17.57
N ALA A 101 15.68 8.84 -17.88
CA ALA A 101 15.90 8.40 -19.25
C ALA A 101 14.67 8.57 -20.16
N ASN A 102 13.46 8.52 -19.58
CA ASN A 102 12.18 8.64 -20.30
C ASN A 102 11.55 10.03 -20.25
N GLY A 103 12.36 11.08 -20.04
CA GLY A 103 11.96 12.45 -20.30
C GLY A 103 11.55 13.28 -19.09
N PHE A 104 11.65 12.77 -17.89
CA PHE A 104 11.46 13.55 -16.68
C PHE A 104 12.68 14.44 -16.41
N ASN A 105 12.43 15.66 -15.97
CA ASN A 105 13.50 16.59 -15.58
C ASN A 105 13.97 16.32 -14.15
N TYR A 106 13.02 15.94 -13.27
CA TYR A 106 13.26 15.71 -11.85
C TYR A 106 12.50 14.48 -11.37
N VAL A 107 13.14 13.72 -10.48
CA VAL A 107 12.51 12.64 -9.70
C VAL A 107 12.57 13.02 -8.24
N LEU A 108 11.45 12.90 -7.55
CA LEU A 108 11.32 13.15 -6.12
C LEU A 108 11.21 11.83 -5.38
N CYS A 109 12.16 11.53 -4.51
CA CYS A 109 12.26 10.27 -3.78
C CYS A 109 11.93 10.46 -2.29
N GLY A 110 11.03 9.66 -1.76
CA GLY A 110 10.57 9.75 -0.37
C GLY A 110 9.32 10.61 -0.19
N GLU A 111 9.09 11.20 0.97
CA GLU A 111 7.92 12.05 1.27
C GLU A 111 8.10 13.44 0.65
N ALA A 112 7.54 13.66 -0.51
CA ALA A 112 8.01 14.68 -1.45
C ALA A 112 7.19 16.00 -1.49
N GLU A 113 6.11 16.16 -0.71
CA GLU A 113 5.25 17.34 -0.80
C GLU A 113 6.04 18.65 -0.59
N GLY A 114 6.87 18.71 0.45
CA GLY A 114 7.69 19.90 0.74
C GLY A 114 8.78 20.16 -0.31
N VAL A 115 9.35 19.07 -0.86
CA VAL A 115 10.36 19.15 -1.94
C VAL A 115 9.71 19.62 -3.23
N LEU A 116 8.51 19.13 -3.54
CA LEU A 116 7.73 19.57 -4.70
C LEU A 116 7.43 21.07 -4.63
N VAL A 117 7.00 21.57 -3.46
CA VAL A 117 6.77 23.00 -3.24
C VAL A 117 8.03 23.81 -3.50
N SER A 118 9.16 23.44 -2.86
CA SER A 118 10.43 24.15 -2.99
C SER A 118 10.95 24.14 -4.43
N LEU A 119 10.80 23.02 -5.13
CA LEU A 119 11.17 22.88 -6.54
C LEU A 119 10.30 23.77 -7.42
N CYS A 120 8.97 23.71 -7.25
CA CYS A 120 8.03 24.54 -8.02
C CYS A 120 8.28 26.04 -7.81
N GLU A 121 8.49 26.47 -6.58
CA GLU A 121 8.82 27.88 -6.28
C GLU A 121 10.11 28.33 -6.99
N SER A 122 11.16 27.49 -6.97
CA SER A 122 12.43 27.82 -7.63
C SER A 122 12.24 27.95 -9.13
N ILE A 123 11.56 27.00 -9.78
CA ILE A 123 11.29 27.03 -11.22
C ILE A 123 10.43 28.23 -11.61
N LEU A 124 9.32 28.48 -10.89
CA LEU A 124 8.39 29.58 -11.20
C LEU A 124 9.02 30.94 -11.05
N ARG A 125 9.96 31.09 -10.11
CA ARG A 125 10.69 32.36 -9.85
C ARG A 125 12.01 32.45 -10.62
N GLY A 126 12.38 31.48 -11.44
CA GLY A 126 13.65 31.45 -12.17
C GLY A 126 14.88 31.47 -11.27
N ARG A 127 14.78 30.82 -10.08
CA ARG A 127 15.86 30.75 -9.10
C ARG A 127 16.65 29.47 -9.27
N GLU A 128 17.89 29.48 -8.83
CA GLU A 128 18.68 28.26 -8.70
C GLU A 128 17.98 27.28 -7.74
N ILE A 129 17.98 26.01 -8.15
CA ILE A 129 17.40 24.94 -7.34
C ILE A 129 18.39 24.55 -6.27
N ALA A 130 18.03 24.80 -5.03
CA ALA A 130 18.82 24.42 -3.86
C ALA A 130 19.01 22.90 -3.77
N ALA A 131 20.00 22.47 -2.99
CA ALA A 131 20.13 21.07 -2.63
C ALA A 131 18.96 20.64 -1.73
N LEU A 132 18.13 19.71 -2.24
CA LEU A 132 16.93 19.21 -1.56
C LEU A 132 17.08 17.70 -1.34
N ASP A 133 16.75 17.22 -0.15
CA ASP A 133 16.70 15.79 0.14
C ASP A 133 15.70 15.13 -0.81
N GLY A 134 16.06 13.98 -1.35
CA GLY A 134 15.21 13.23 -2.29
C GLY A 134 15.15 13.75 -3.72
N LEU A 135 15.73 14.88 -4.05
CA LEU A 135 15.73 15.40 -5.42
C LEU A 135 16.81 14.71 -6.27
N VAL A 136 16.39 14.14 -7.40
CA VAL A 136 17.26 13.50 -8.39
C VAL A 136 17.04 14.12 -9.77
N ARG A 137 18.12 14.38 -10.51
CA ARG A 137 18.10 14.97 -11.86
C ARG A 137 19.28 14.49 -12.71
N LEU A 138 19.24 14.76 -13.98
CA LEU A 138 20.43 14.63 -14.82
C LEU A 138 21.36 15.83 -14.62
N GLY A 139 22.66 15.57 -14.50
CA GLY A 139 23.70 16.56 -14.55
C GLY A 139 24.06 16.99 -15.97
N GLU A 140 25.03 17.87 -16.09
CA GLU A 140 25.46 18.48 -17.35
C GLU A 140 25.91 17.45 -18.39
N TYR A 141 26.58 16.38 -17.95
CA TYR A 141 27.02 15.26 -18.80
C TYR A 141 26.05 14.07 -18.79
N ARG A 142 24.76 14.32 -18.49
CA ARG A 142 23.69 13.31 -18.38
C ARG A 142 23.91 12.23 -17.30
N GLN A 143 24.87 12.44 -16.40
CA GLN A 143 25.01 11.59 -15.22
C GLN A 143 23.86 11.84 -14.24
N ILE A 144 23.51 10.83 -13.47
CA ILE A 144 22.49 10.96 -12.41
C ILE A 144 23.12 11.73 -11.25
N VAL A 145 22.47 12.82 -10.89
CA VAL A 145 22.85 13.67 -9.76
C VAL A 145 21.75 13.60 -8.71
N ARG A 146 22.10 13.10 -7.53
CA ARG A 146 21.26 13.23 -6.33
C ARG A 146 21.71 14.48 -5.59
N SER A 147 20.76 15.36 -5.28
CA SER A 147 21.05 16.60 -4.53
C SER A 147 21.67 16.29 -3.16
N THR A 148 21.16 15.24 -2.52
CA THR A 148 21.72 14.66 -1.30
C THR A 148 21.59 13.13 -1.37
N GLN A 149 22.25 12.41 -0.44
CA GLN A 149 22.10 10.96 -0.30
C GLN A 149 20.88 10.55 0.55
N ARG A 150 20.03 11.49 0.94
CA ARG A 150 18.88 11.26 1.79
C ARG A 150 17.60 11.28 0.98
N LEU A 151 16.63 10.46 1.39
CA LEU A 151 15.26 10.56 0.91
C LEU A 151 14.58 11.79 1.52
N ALA A 152 13.65 12.37 0.78
CA ALA A 152 12.79 13.43 1.28
C ALA A 152 12.03 12.99 2.53
N LYS A 153 11.81 13.93 3.44
CA LYS A 153 11.01 13.75 4.67
C LYS A 153 10.02 14.87 4.77
N ASN A 154 8.80 14.55 5.12
CA ASN A 154 7.77 15.53 5.40
C ASN A 154 7.22 15.39 6.83
N PRO A 155 7.95 15.85 7.85
CA PRO A 155 7.49 15.76 9.23
C PRO A 155 6.21 16.55 9.49
N ALA A 156 5.91 17.53 8.65
CA ALA A 156 4.69 18.33 8.71
C ALA A 156 3.50 17.70 7.97
N TRP A 157 3.64 16.53 7.35
CA TRP A 157 2.54 15.90 6.62
C TRP A 157 1.25 15.79 7.45
N ALA A 158 1.36 15.40 8.70
CA ALA A 158 0.22 15.27 9.61
C ALA A 158 -0.50 16.60 9.92
N GLN A 159 0.12 17.73 9.58
CA GLN A 159 -0.38 19.09 9.80
C GLN A 159 -0.85 19.74 8.50
N LEU A 160 -0.73 19.06 7.35
CA LEU A 160 -1.26 19.57 6.09
C LEU A 160 -2.76 19.81 6.21
N SER A 161 -3.23 20.80 5.50
CA SER A 161 -4.67 21.02 5.28
C SER A 161 -5.31 19.79 4.65
N LEU A 162 -6.63 19.74 4.64
CA LEU A 162 -7.38 18.61 4.03
C LEU A 162 -6.96 18.40 2.56
N PRO A 163 -6.99 17.15 2.05
CA PRO A 163 -6.67 16.90 0.66
C PRO A 163 -7.60 17.68 -0.27
N ALA A 164 -7.04 18.26 -1.33
CA ALA A 164 -7.72 19.18 -2.25
C ALA A 164 -8.78 18.48 -3.13
N ARG A 165 -9.78 17.85 -2.51
CA ARG A 165 -10.84 17.11 -3.19
C ARG A 165 -11.75 17.96 -4.06
N ASP A 166 -11.75 19.29 -3.85
CA ASP A 166 -12.43 20.26 -4.68
C ASP A 166 -11.81 20.43 -6.09
N LEU A 167 -10.61 19.86 -6.32
CA LEU A 167 -9.95 19.87 -7.63
C LEU A 167 -10.34 18.70 -8.53
N ILE A 168 -11.16 17.77 -8.02
CA ILE A 168 -11.64 16.61 -8.78
C ILE A 168 -13.16 16.53 -8.74
N ASP A 169 -13.75 15.95 -9.80
CA ASP A 169 -15.16 15.59 -9.82
C ASP A 169 -15.34 14.21 -9.16
N LEU A 170 -16.18 14.13 -8.13
CA LEU A 170 -16.46 12.89 -7.41
C LEU A 170 -17.52 12.01 -8.08
N GLU A 171 -18.29 12.55 -9.05
CA GLU A 171 -19.41 11.80 -9.65
C GLU A 171 -18.94 10.56 -10.47
N PRO A 172 -17.86 10.59 -11.25
CA PRO A 172 -17.38 9.40 -11.92
C PRO A 172 -16.98 8.27 -10.96
N TYR A 173 -16.37 8.61 -9.81
CA TYR A 173 -16.04 7.63 -8.75
C TYR A 173 -17.33 7.06 -8.13
N ARG A 174 -18.27 7.93 -7.79
CA ARG A 174 -19.57 7.55 -7.23
C ARG A 174 -20.32 6.59 -8.16
N ALA A 175 -20.39 6.92 -9.46
CA ALA A 175 -21.04 6.10 -10.45
C ALA A 175 -20.40 4.70 -10.54
N ALA A 176 -19.07 4.63 -10.64
CA ALA A 176 -18.33 3.36 -10.71
C ALA A 176 -18.54 2.49 -9.45
N TRP A 177 -18.53 3.11 -8.26
CA TRP A 177 -18.75 2.39 -7.01
C TRP A 177 -20.17 1.90 -6.85
N ARG A 178 -21.17 2.72 -7.16
CA ARG A 178 -22.59 2.35 -7.06
C ARG A 178 -22.98 1.27 -8.06
N ASP A 179 -22.43 1.34 -9.28
CA ASP A 179 -22.67 0.31 -10.29
C ASP A 179 -22.16 -1.07 -9.84
N ALA A 180 -20.97 -1.11 -9.24
CA ALA A 180 -20.33 -2.36 -8.84
C ALA A 180 -20.81 -2.89 -7.48
N HIS A 181 -21.10 -2.02 -6.51
CA HIS A 181 -21.29 -2.40 -5.10
C HIS A 181 -22.58 -1.88 -4.48
N GLY A 182 -23.32 -1.02 -5.16
CA GLY A 182 -24.56 -0.42 -4.63
C GLY A 182 -24.36 0.72 -3.64
N TYR A 183 -23.12 1.11 -3.32
CA TYR A 183 -22.80 2.22 -2.43
C TYR A 183 -21.57 2.99 -2.93
N PHE A 184 -21.37 4.22 -2.44
CA PHE A 184 -20.21 5.03 -2.77
C PHE A 184 -19.15 4.94 -1.68
N SER A 185 -17.96 4.41 -2.02
CA SER A 185 -16.78 4.39 -1.17
C SER A 185 -15.71 5.34 -1.66
N THR A 186 -15.02 6.00 -0.72
CA THR A 186 -13.80 6.75 -1.02
C THR A 186 -12.69 6.39 -0.03
N ASN A 187 -11.47 6.86 -0.28
CA ASN A 187 -10.35 6.67 0.62
C ASN A 187 -10.05 7.93 1.43
N MET A 188 -9.40 7.73 2.57
CA MET A 188 -8.73 8.77 3.36
C MET A 188 -7.54 8.17 4.10
N ALA A 189 -6.72 8.99 4.75
CA ALA A 189 -5.60 8.55 5.56
C ALA A 189 -5.59 9.26 6.90
N ALA A 190 -5.44 8.50 7.96
CA ALA A 190 -5.19 9.00 9.31
C ALA A 190 -3.69 9.04 9.61
N SER A 191 -2.92 8.11 9.02
CA SER A 191 -1.48 8.00 9.23
C SER A 191 -0.74 7.69 7.93
N ARG A 192 0.58 7.86 7.96
CA ARG A 192 1.50 7.47 6.89
C ARG A 192 2.69 6.75 7.50
N GLY A 193 3.07 5.63 6.86
CA GLY A 193 4.21 4.83 7.21
C GLY A 193 3.93 3.78 8.29
N CYS A 194 4.89 2.89 8.48
CA CYS A 194 4.78 1.76 9.40
C CYS A 194 6.13 1.50 10.07
N PRO A 195 6.23 1.54 11.41
CA PRO A 195 7.50 1.38 12.12
C PRO A 195 7.95 -0.08 12.25
N PHE A 196 7.13 -1.05 11.88
CA PHE A 196 7.51 -2.46 11.96
C PHE A 196 8.55 -2.85 10.91
N HIS A 197 9.35 -3.88 11.19
CA HIS A 197 10.51 -4.28 10.39
C HIS A 197 10.33 -5.63 9.68
N CYS A 198 9.10 -5.96 9.26
CA CYS A 198 8.89 -7.17 8.45
C CYS A 198 9.84 -7.17 7.26
N ASN A 199 10.62 -8.24 7.10
CA ASN A 199 11.79 -8.25 6.21
C ASN A 199 11.45 -8.30 4.70
N TRP A 200 10.20 -8.52 4.36
CA TRP A 200 9.67 -8.54 2.99
C TRP A 200 8.93 -7.26 2.58
N CYS A 201 8.58 -6.40 3.56
CA CYS A 201 7.73 -5.24 3.34
C CYS A 201 8.55 -4.03 2.87
N ALA A 202 8.34 -3.61 1.62
CA ALA A 202 8.96 -2.40 1.08
C ALA A 202 8.20 -1.14 1.49
N LYS A 203 8.94 -0.12 1.89
CA LYS A 203 8.43 1.19 2.30
C LYS A 203 9.27 2.30 1.65
N PRO A 204 9.23 2.43 0.30
CA PRO A 204 10.14 3.34 -0.42
C PRO A 204 9.89 4.81 -0.11
N ILE A 205 8.68 5.19 0.26
CA ILE A 205 8.30 6.58 0.52
C ILE A 205 8.61 6.99 1.96
N SER A 206 8.00 6.33 2.93
CA SER A 206 8.07 6.75 4.34
C SER A 206 9.15 6.02 5.14
N GLY A 207 9.68 4.89 4.64
CA GLY A 207 10.58 4.04 5.41
C GLY A 207 9.89 3.52 6.67
N ASN A 208 10.64 3.45 7.77
CA ASN A 208 10.11 3.02 9.09
C ASN A 208 9.60 4.20 9.94
N ARG A 209 9.29 5.35 9.33
CA ARG A 209 8.66 6.48 10.01
C ARG A 209 7.16 6.22 10.19
N PHE A 210 6.58 6.95 11.12
CA PHE A 210 5.15 6.95 11.34
C PHE A 210 4.70 8.38 11.66
N HIS A 211 3.79 8.89 10.87
CA HIS A 211 3.17 10.20 11.06
C HIS A 211 1.67 9.99 11.26
N LEU A 212 1.11 10.61 12.28
CA LEU A 212 -0.29 10.45 12.67
C LEU A 212 -0.95 11.83 12.73
N ARG A 213 -2.07 12.00 12.03
CA ARG A 213 -2.91 13.20 12.11
C ARG A 213 -3.64 13.24 13.45
N THR A 214 -4.06 14.42 13.88
CA THR A 214 -4.89 14.52 15.07
C THR A 214 -6.25 13.84 14.84
N ALA A 215 -6.78 13.22 15.88
CA ALA A 215 -8.10 12.57 15.85
C ALA A 215 -9.21 13.55 15.39
N SER A 216 -9.13 14.80 15.86
CA SER A 216 -10.03 15.87 15.47
C SER A 216 -10.01 16.17 13.97
N ALA A 217 -8.82 16.26 13.35
CA ALA A 217 -8.69 16.54 11.91
C ALA A 217 -9.21 15.38 11.05
N VAL A 218 -8.99 14.13 11.48
CA VAL A 218 -9.51 12.95 10.78
C VAL A 218 -11.03 12.87 10.88
N ALA A 219 -11.60 13.11 12.07
CA ALA A 219 -13.05 13.14 12.27
C ALA A 219 -13.74 14.31 11.53
N GLU A 220 -13.06 15.45 11.40
CA GLU A 220 -13.55 16.59 10.59
C GLU A 220 -13.62 16.20 9.10
N GLU A 221 -12.59 15.57 8.55
CA GLU A 221 -12.60 15.08 7.17
C GLU A 221 -13.73 14.06 6.96
N MET A 222 -13.93 13.11 7.90
CA MET A 222 -15.06 12.17 7.84
C MET A 222 -16.41 12.91 7.79
N ALA A 223 -16.60 13.94 8.61
CA ALA A 223 -17.83 14.73 8.61
C ALA A 223 -18.05 15.45 7.27
N LEU A 224 -17.00 15.95 6.63
CA LEU A 224 -17.06 16.54 5.27
C LEU A 224 -17.46 15.48 4.24
N LEU A 225 -16.85 14.31 4.27
CA LEU A 225 -17.16 13.20 3.37
C LEU A 225 -18.60 12.71 3.55
N LYS A 226 -19.08 12.62 4.80
CA LYS A 226 -20.48 12.28 5.11
C LYS A 226 -21.46 13.26 4.46
N ARG A 227 -21.19 14.57 4.59
CA ARG A 227 -21.99 15.61 3.95
C ARG A 227 -21.93 15.57 2.42
N ALA A 228 -20.80 15.13 1.86
CA ALA A 228 -20.67 14.89 0.41
C ALA A 228 -21.34 13.59 -0.08
N GLY A 229 -22.03 12.85 0.82
CA GLY A 229 -22.76 11.64 0.48
C GLY A 229 -21.88 10.40 0.30
N VAL A 230 -20.72 10.35 0.95
CA VAL A 230 -19.90 9.14 1.05
C VAL A 230 -20.57 8.18 2.02
N GLU A 231 -20.66 6.91 1.63
CA GLU A 231 -21.37 5.85 2.35
C GLU A 231 -20.43 4.83 2.99
N HIS A 232 -19.16 4.81 2.53
CA HIS A 232 -18.13 3.94 3.07
C HIS A 232 -16.75 4.60 2.91
N ILE A 233 -15.81 4.32 3.83
CA ILE A 233 -14.43 4.82 3.77
C ILE A 233 -13.44 3.65 3.82
N TRP A 234 -12.46 3.70 2.96
CA TRP A 234 -11.24 2.92 3.11
C TRP A 234 -10.12 3.79 3.67
N PHE A 235 -9.63 3.48 4.87
CA PHE A 235 -8.40 4.08 5.37
C PHE A 235 -7.21 3.42 4.69
N GLY A 236 -6.47 4.22 3.89
CA GLY A 236 -5.30 3.77 3.14
C GLY A 236 -4.01 3.72 3.96
N ASP A 237 -4.12 3.73 5.27
CA ASP A 237 -2.98 3.67 6.21
C ASP A 237 -2.21 2.36 6.07
N ASP A 238 -0.86 2.39 6.13
CA ASP A 238 -0.04 1.19 6.17
C ASP A 238 -0.33 0.32 7.42
N VAL A 239 -0.67 0.96 8.54
CA VAL A 239 -1.07 0.32 9.79
C VAL A 239 -1.97 1.24 10.61
N PHE A 240 -3.23 0.87 10.78
CA PHE A 240 -4.16 1.59 11.63
C PHE A 240 -4.08 1.11 13.08
N ALA A 241 -4.49 1.96 14.04
CA ALA A 241 -4.55 1.65 15.47
C ALA A 241 -3.19 1.41 16.16
N LEU A 242 -2.09 1.89 15.60
CA LEU A 242 -0.78 1.80 16.27
C LEU A 242 -0.75 2.56 17.60
N ASN A 243 -1.44 3.69 17.70
CA ASN A 243 -1.63 4.47 18.92
C ASN A 243 -3.03 4.23 19.48
N HIS A 244 -3.14 3.42 20.53
CA HIS A 244 -4.42 3.02 21.13
C HIS A 244 -5.16 4.21 21.78
N HIS A 245 -4.45 5.16 22.39
CA HIS A 245 -5.05 6.36 22.96
C HIS A 245 -5.70 7.22 21.87
N TRP A 246 -5.00 7.42 20.78
CA TRP A 246 -5.54 8.13 19.62
C TRP A 246 -6.82 7.49 19.06
N VAL A 247 -6.94 6.15 19.08
CA VAL A 247 -8.18 5.48 18.62
C VAL A 247 -9.37 5.85 19.51
N GLY A 248 -9.15 5.99 20.83
CA GLY A 248 -10.17 6.49 21.75
C GLY A 248 -10.58 7.93 21.45
N GLU A 249 -9.60 8.83 21.33
CA GLU A 249 -9.85 10.23 20.93
C GLU A 249 -10.59 10.31 19.59
N PHE A 250 -10.23 9.47 18.63
CA PHE A 250 -10.88 9.42 17.33
C PHE A 250 -12.35 9.00 17.43
N ALA A 251 -12.67 7.99 18.23
CA ALA A 251 -14.05 7.56 18.45
C ALA A 251 -14.90 8.67 19.11
N GLU A 252 -14.33 9.38 20.08
CA GLU A 252 -14.98 10.53 20.73
C GLU A 252 -15.24 11.68 19.73
N GLU A 253 -14.24 12.04 18.92
CA GLU A 253 -14.34 13.12 17.96
C GLU A 253 -15.31 12.80 16.80
N VAL A 254 -15.37 11.53 16.36
CA VAL A 254 -16.36 11.04 15.39
C VAL A 254 -17.76 11.15 15.95
N THR A 255 -17.97 10.73 17.19
CA THR A 255 -19.27 10.81 17.87
C THR A 255 -19.71 12.26 18.05
N LYS A 256 -18.84 13.12 18.55
CA LYS A 256 -19.08 14.54 18.78
C LYS A 256 -19.52 15.29 17.52
N ARG A 257 -19.03 14.91 16.35
CA ARG A 257 -19.34 15.53 15.05
C ARG A 257 -20.45 14.86 14.28
N ASP A 258 -21.04 13.79 14.83
CA ASP A 258 -21.93 12.90 14.07
C ASP A 258 -21.31 12.48 12.72
N ALA A 259 -20.01 12.16 12.73
CA ALA A 259 -19.22 11.92 11.54
C ALA A 259 -19.16 10.42 11.14
N ALA A 260 -19.81 9.52 11.88
CA ALA A 260 -19.70 8.10 11.63
C ALA A 260 -20.17 7.73 10.22
N ILE A 261 -19.28 7.07 9.49
CA ILE A 261 -19.49 6.38 8.22
C ILE A 261 -18.87 5.00 8.39
N PRO A 262 -19.49 3.91 7.92
CA PRO A 262 -18.83 2.61 7.89
C PRO A 262 -17.46 2.69 7.23
N PHE A 263 -16.43 2.11 7.86
CA PHE A 263 -15.09 2.15 7.30
C PHE A 263 -14.33 0.83 7.48
N LYS A 264 -13.35 0.62 6.61
CA LYS A 264 -12.37 -0.46 6.72
C LYS A 264 -10.96 0.07 6.93
N VAL A 265 -10.18 -0.71 7.66
CA VAL A 265 -8.77 -0.42 7.97
C VAL A 265 -7.87 -1.61 7.73
N GLN A 266 -6.59 -1.36 7.51
CA GLN A 266 -5.54 -2.37 7.54
C GLN A 266 -4.79 -2.25 8.87
N SER A 267 -4.52 -3.40 9.51
CA SER A 267 -3.88 -3.41 10.82
C SER A 267 -3.10 -4.70 11.09
N ARG A 268 -2.62 -4.85 12.30
CA ARG A 268 -1.95 -6.05 12.80
C ARG A 268 -2.78 -6.67 13.92
N ALA A 269 -2.70 -7.98 14.06
CA ALA A 269 -3.44 -8.71 15.10
C ALA A 269 -3.07 -8.26 16.53
N ASP A 270 -1.79 -7.97 16.79
CA ASP A 270 -1.30 -7.53 18.10
C ASP A 270 -1.79 -6.12 18.50
N LEU A 271 -2.33 -5.35 17.58
CA LEU A 271 -2.94 -4.04 17.84
C LEU A 271 -4.44 -4.15 18.17
N MET A 272 -5.09 -5.28 17.97
CA MET A 272 -6.51 -5.50 18.23
C MET A 272 -6.73 -5.85 19.71
N ARG A 273 -6.40 -4.90 20.60
CA ARG A 273 -6.72 -5.01 22.03
C ARG A 273 -8.22 -4.84 22.23
N GLU A 274 -8.75 -5.38 23.32
CA GLU A 274 -10.18 -5.33 23.62
C GLU A 274 -10.74 -3.90 23.58
N GLU A 275 -10.12 -2.99 24.34
CA GLU A 275 -10.49 -1.57 24.34
C GLU A 275 -10.42 -0.93 22.95
N THR A 276 -9.33 -1.20 22.20
CA THR A 276 -9.15 -0.67 20.84
C THR A 276 -10.26 -1.14 19.90
N VAL A 277 -10.65 -2.40 19.97
CA VAL A 277 -11.73 -2.97 19.16
C VAL A 277 -13.07 -2.32 19.50
N LEU A 278 -13.37 -2.09 20.79
CA LEU A 278 -14.58 -1.39 21.20
C LEU A 278 -14.61 0.07 20.70
N GLN A 279 -13.48 0.77 20.77
CA GLN A 279 -13.34 2.14 20.27
C GLN A 279 -13.48 2.20 18.74
N LEU A 280 -12.86 1.27 17.99
CA LEU A 280 -13.05 1.14 16.56
C LEU A 280 -14.51 0.94 16.20
N LYS A 281 -15.24 0.07 16.94
CA LYS A 281 -16.67 -0.14 16.75
C LYS A 281 -17.47 1.13 16.98
N ALA A 282 -17.17 1.84 18.05
CA ALA A 282 -17.82 3.11 18.39
C ALA A 282 -17.61 4.19 17.31
N ALA A 283 -16.42 4.20 16.67
CA ALA A 283 -16.12 5.09 15.55
C ALA A 283 -16.82 4.71 14.23
N GLY A 284 -17.41 3.52 14.14
CA GLY A 284 -18.07 3.02 12.92
C GLY A 284 -17.26 2.03 12.09
N CYS A 285 -16.17 1.45 12.64
CA CYS A 285 -15.39 0.44 11.94
C CYS A 285 -16.27 -0.77 11.60
N ALA A 286 -16.33 -1.10 10.33
CA ALA A 286 -17.09 -2.23 9.81
C ALA A 286 -16.19 -3.44 9.53
N GLU A 287 -14.91 -3.20 9.20
CA GLU A 287 -14.04 -4.25 8.71
C GLU A 287 -12.56 -3.95 9.05
N VAL A 288 -11.83 -4.96 9.54
CA VAL A 288 -10.40 -4.91 9.80
C VAL A 288 -9.69 -6.00 8.99
N TRP A 289 -8.78 -5.58 8.13
CA TRP A 289 -7.86 -6.44 7.38
C TRP A 289 -6.56 -6.61 8.16
N MET A 290 -6.30 -7.81 8.64
CA MET A 290 -5.10 -8.11 9.43
C MET A 290 -4.06 -8.82 8.59
N GLY A 291 -2.81 -8.34 8.63
CA GLY A 291 -1.67 -9.06 8.05
C GLY A 291 -1.35 -10.30 8.91
N VAL A 292 -2.02 -11.41 8.62
CA VAL A 292 -1.79 -12.72 9.27
C VAL A 292 -0.62 -13.44 8.62
N GLU A 293 -0.49 -13.33 7.32
CA GLU A 293 0.53 -13.85 6.40
C GLU A 293 0.58 -15.38 6.33
N SER A 294 0.77 -16.09 7.44
CA SER A 294 0.90 -17.55 7.50
C SER A 294 0.25 -18.14 8.75
N GLY A 295 -0.18 -19.38 8.65
CA GLY A 295 -0.59 -20.22 9.78
C GLY A 295 0.56 -21.01 10.41
N SER A 296 1.78 -20.84 9.92
CA SER A 296 2.99 -21.44 10.48
C SER A 296 3.79 -20.41 11.28
N GLN A 297 4.03 -20.66 12.55
CA GLN A 297 4.84 -19.77 13.38
C GLN A 297 6.27 -19.67 12.84
N ALA A 298 6.83 -20.76 12.31
CA ALA A 298 8.16 -20.76 11.72
C ALA A 298 8.27 -19.80 10.53
N ILE A 299 7.23 -19.71 9.69
CA ILE A 299 7.20 -18.76 8.57
C ILE A 299 7.02 -17.32 9.07
N LEU A 300 6.17 -17.10 10.08
CA LEU A 300 6.02 -15.75 10.68
C LEU A 300 7.33 -15.24 11.29
N ASP A 301 8.07 -16.13 11.94
CA ASP A 301 9.39 -15.81 12.51
C ASP A 301 10.42 -15.55 11.40
N ALA A 302 10.44 -16.36 10.34
CA ALA A 302 11.30 -16.15 9.17
C ALA A 302 11.01 -14.83 8.43
N MET A 303 9.77 -14.32 8.49
CA MET A 303 9.33 -13.04 7.93
C MET A 303 9.65 -11.84 8.85
N ASP A 304 10.17 -12.05 10.05
CA ASP A 304 10.31 -11.01 11.09
C ASP A 304 8.95 -10.32 11.38
N LYS A 305 7.84 -11.07 11.30
CA LYS A 305 6.50 -10.51 11.47
C LYS A 305 6.24 -10.05 12.92
N GLY A 306 6.82 -10.75 13.90
CA GLY A 306 6.75 -10.40 15.33
C GLY A 306 5.34 -10.54 15.92
N ILE A 307 4.52 -11.47 15.42
CA ILE A 307 3.21 -11.87 15.99
C ILE A 307 3.19 -13.36 16.24
N THR A 308 2.31 -13.81 17.13
CA THR A 308 2.05 -15.22 17.39
C THR A 308 0.67 -15.62 16.83
N LEU A 309 0.50 -16.92 16.55
CA LEU A 309 -0.79 -17.46 16.15
C LEU A 309 -1.88 -17.25 17.22
N ASP A 310 -1.52 -17.34 18.48
CA ASP A 310 -2.45 -17.04 19.59
C ASP A 310 -2.94 -15.58 19.54
N THR A 311 -2.05 -14.64 19.22
CA THR A 311 -2.43 -13.23 19.04
C THR A 311 -3.44 -13.07 17.90
N VAL A 312 -3.27 -13.80 16.79
CA VAL A 312 -4.22 -13.79 15.67
C VAL A 312 -5.59 -14.35 16.08
N MET A 313 -5.60 -15.46 16.82
CA MET A 313 -6.84 -16.06 17.31
C MET A 313 -7.61 -15.11 18.24
N ILE A 314 -6.92 -14.51 19.21
CA ILE A 314 -7.52 -13.55 20.15
C ILE A 314 -8.07 -12.32 19.42
N ALA A 315 -7.33 -11.79 18.46
CA ALA A 315 -7.77 -10.64 17.65
C ALA A 315 -9.03 -10.96 16.85
N ARG A 316 -9.07 -12.13 16.19
CA ARG A 316 -10.23 -12.59 15.42
C ARG A 316 -11.48 -12.71 16.31
N ASP A 317 -11.34 -13.30 17.52
CA ASP A 317 -12.46 -13.47 18.44
C ASP A 317 -12.99 -12.12 18.91
N ARG A 318 -12.11 -11.19 19.32
CA ARG A 318 -12.50 -9.83 19.75
C ARG A 318 -13.26 -9.07 18.65
N LEU A 319 -12.77 -9.11 17.41
CA LEU A 319 -13.44 -8.45 16.28
C LEU A 319 -14.82 -9.05 16.03
N ARG A 320 -14.95 -10.38 16.03
CA ARG A 320 -16.22 -11.08 15.88
C ARG A 320 -17.20 -10.69 16.97
N ASP A 321 -16.77 -10.70 18.25
CA ASP A 321 -17.62 -10.42 19.39
C ASP A 321 -18.11 -8.96 19.39
N ALA A 322 -17.30 -8.04 18.82
CA ALA A 322 -17.71 -6.64 18.57
C ALA A 322 -18.55 -6.45 17.31
N GLY A 323 -18.78 -7.49 16.52
CA GLY A 323 -19.50 -7.41 15.25
C GLY A 323 -18.76 -6.57 14.20
N ILE A 324 -17.43 -6.68 14.17
CA ILE A 324 -16.54 -6.13 13.13
C ILE A 324 -16.06 -7.29 12.28
N ARG A 325 -16.18 -7.17 10.95
CA ARG A 325 -15.64 -8.18 10.03
C ARG A 325 -14.12 -8.26 10.17
N ALA A 326 -13.58 -9.46 10.32
CA ALA A 326 -12.17 -9.73 10.44
C ALA A 326 -11.68 -10.46 9.18
N CYS A 327 -10.88 -9.76 8.38
CA CYS A 327 -10.35 -10.24 7.12
C CYS A 327 -8.84 -10.48 7.24
N PHE A 328 -8.30 -11.47 6.52
CA PHE A 328 -6.91 -11.86 6.62
C PHE A 328 -6.16 -11.61 5.32
N PHE A 329 -5.03 -10.92 5.40
CA PHE A 329 -4.01 -10.99 4.36
C PHE A 329 -3.12 -12.18 4.62
N LEU A 330 -2.94 -13.00 3.58
CA LEU A 330 -2.10 -14.18 3.57
C LEU A 330 -1.05 -14.05 2.47
N GLN A 331 0.12 -14.62 2.69
CA GLN A 331 1.22 -14.59 1.75
C GLN A 331 1.83 -15.97 1.60
N PHE A 332 1.80 -16.52 0.38
CA PHE A 332 2.33 -17.84 0.06
C PHE A 332 3.67 -17.76 -0.67
N GLY A 333 4.41 -18.89 -0.63
CA GLY A 333 5.67 -19.03 -1.34
C GLY A 333 6.85 -18.35 -0.67
N TYR A 334 6.77 -18.04 0.62
CA TYR A 334 7.93 -17.51 1.34
C TYR A 334 9.02 -18.59 1.46
N PRO A 335 10.32 -18.24 1.39
CA PRO A 335 11.41 -19.21 1.53
C PRO A 335 11.29 -20.04 2.81
N GLY A 336 11.37 -21.36 2.66
CA GLY A 336 11.18 -22.31 3.76
C GLY A 336 9.74 -22.82 3.92
N GLU A 337 8.75 -22.22 3.24
CA GLU A 337 7.37 -22.71 3.23
C GLU A 337 7.27 -23.97 2.35
N THR A 338 6.84 -25.06 2.92
CA THR A 338 6.54 -26.34 2.25
C THR A 338 5.04 -26.62 2.29
N TRP A 339 4.63 -27.81 1.83
CA TRP A 339 3.23 -28.23 1.94
C TRP A 339 2.72 -28.27 3.38
N THR A 340 3.58 -28.55 4.35
CA THR A 340 3.21 -28.57 5.77
C THR A 340 2.77 -27.18 6.24
N GLU A 341 3.56 -26.15 5.98
CA GLU A 341 3.25 -24.79 6.41
C GLU A 341 2.06 -24.20 5.65
N LEU A 342 1.88 -24.56 4.37
CA LEU A 342 0.67 -24.23 3.61
C LEU A 342 -0.57 -24.88 4.22
N GLN A 343 -0.50 -26.17 4.61
CA GLN A 343 -1.60 -26.87 5.29
C GLN A 343 -1.92 -26.24 6.66
N GLU A 344 -0.91 -25.81 7.41
CA GLU A 344 -1.09 -25.06 8.67
C GLU A 344 -1.86 -23.77 8.43
N THR A 345 -1.52 -23.02 7.36
CA THR A 345 -2.23 -21.79 6.98
C THR A 345 -3.68 -22.05 6.60
N ILE A 346 -3.93 -23.09 5.77
CA ILE A 346 -5.28 -23.51 5.39
C ILE A 346 -6.08 -23.94 6.63
N ALA A 347 -5.46 -24.69 7.54
CA ALA A 347 -6.09 -25.14 8.78
C ALA A 347 -6.45 -23.96 9.70
N LEU A 348 -5.56 -22.93 9.79
CA LEU A 348 -5.82 -21.72 10.54
C LEU A 348 -7.03 -20.96 9.98
N VAL A 349 -7.10 -20.78 8.66
CA VAL A 349 -8.24 -20.12 7.98
C VAL A 349 -9.54 -20.89 8.27
N ARG A 350 -9.55 -22.22 8.12
CA ARG A 350 -10.72 -23.07 8.42
C ARG A 350 -11.15 -23.00 9.88
N LYS A 351 -10.19 -22.94 10.82
CA LYS A 351 -10.44 -22.82 12.26
C LYS A 351 -11.04 -21.46 12.63
N LEU A 352 -10.45 -20.39 12.13
CA LEU A 352 -10.82 -19.02 12.52
C LEU A 352 -11.97 -18.45 11.71
N ARG A 353 -12.24 -18.98 10.51
CA ARG A 353 -13.31 -18.53 9.61
C ARG A 353 -13.33 -17.02 9.46
N PRO A 354 -12.29 -16.39 8.87
CA PRO A 354 -12.32 -14.96 8.58
C PRO A 354 -13.50 -14.63 7.66
N ASP A 355 -13.92 -13.37 7.71
CA ASP A 355 -15.02 -12.87 6.87
C ASP A 355 -14.61 -12.67 5.41
N ASP A 356 -13.32 -12.54 5.16
CA ASP A 356 -12.72 -12.49 3.81
C ASP A 356 -11.22 -12.78 3.90
N ILE A 357 -10.60 -13.11 2.77
CA ILE A 357 -9.16 -13.30 2.66
C ILE A 357 -8.60 -12.61 1.42
N GLY A 358 -7.38 -12.09 1.53
CA GLY A 358 -6.57 -11.62 0.41
C GLY A 358 -5.28 -12.42 0.36
N ILE A 359 -5.01 -13.13 -0.74
CA ILE A 359 -3.82 -13.96 -0.89
C ILE A 359 -2.88 -13.33 -1.91
N SER A 360 -1.64 -13.05 -1.47
CA SER A 360 -0.52 -12.67 -2.33
C SER A 360 0.55 -13.74 -2.37
N LEU A 361 1.44 -13.70 -3.35
CA LEU A 361 2.68 -14.47 -3.34
C LEU A 361 3.83 -13.63 -2.81
N SER A 362 4.83 -14.30 -2.24
CA SER A 362 6.04 -13.65 -1.75
C SER A 362 6.79 -12.99 -2.90
N TYR A 363 6.81 -11.67 -2.90
CA TYR A 363 7.34 -10.86 -3.97
C TYR A 363 8.57 -10.08 -3.51
N PRO A 364 9.75 -10.26 -4.14
CA PRO A 364 10.98 -9.63 -3.71
C PRO A 364 11.01 -8.16 -4.15
N LEU A 365 10.54 -7.27 -3.30
CA LEU A 365 10.53 -5.83 -3.54
C LEU A 365 11.91 -5.21 -3.24
N PRO A 366 12.43 -4.31 -4.10
CA PRO A 366 13.68 -3.61 -3.86
C PRO A 366 13.74 -2.94 -2.49
N GLY A 367 14.95 -2.89 -1.90
CA GLY A 367 15.18 -2.28 -0.60
C GLY A 367 14.74 -3.12 0.60
N THR A 368 14.23 -4.34 0.39
CA THR A 368 13.89 -5.28 1.47
C THR A 368 15.01 -6.28 1.73
N VAL A 369 15.10 -6.77 2.97
CA VAL A 369 16.03 -7.85 3.32
C VAL A 369 15.73 -9.10 2.50
N PHE A 370 14.45 -9.40 2.28
CA PHE A 370 14.03 -10.51 1.43
C PHE A 370 14.55 -10.39 -0.01
N TYR A 371 14.42 -9.20 -0.63
CA TYR A 371 14.98 -8.95 -1.97
C TYR A 371 16.48 -9.24 -2.03
N GLU A 372 17.26 -8.72 -1.09
CA GLU A 372 18.70 -8.92 -1.06
C GLU A 372 19.09 -10.40 -0.94
N ARG A 373 18.31 -11.19 -0.23
CA ARG A 373 18.52 -12.63 -0.07
C ARG A 373 18.27 -13.43 -1.35
N VAL A 374 17.28 -13.02 -2.17
CA VAL A 374 16.89 -13.77 -3.39
C VAL A 374 17.34 -13.11 -4.70
N ARG A 375 17.93 -11.92 -4.68
CA ARG A 375 18.24 -11.13 -5.89
C ARG A 375 19.07 -11.88 -6.93
N MET A 376 19.99 -12.75 -6.52
CA MET A 376 20.80 -13.55 -7.44
C MET A 376 20.00 -14.59 -8.21
N GLN A 377 18.80 -14.93 -7.74
CA GLN A 377 17.90 -15.88 -8.39
C GLN A 377 16.94 -15.21 -9.39
N LEU A 378 16.82 -13.89 -9.34
CA LEU A 378 15.93 -13.15 -10.23
C LEU A 378 16.44 -13.15 -11.68
N GLY A 379 17.77 -13.28 -11.89
CA GLY A 379 18.38 -13.21 -13.20
C GLY A 379 18.08 -11.87 -13.87
N THR A 380 17.43 -11.92 -15.05
CA THR A 380 16.99 -10.74 -15.79
C THR A 380 15.61 -10.26 -15.41
N LYS A 381 14.88 -11.00 -14.59
CA LYS A 381 13.52 -10.65 -14.16
C LYS A 381 13.51 -9.33 -13.41
N ARG A 382 12.55 -8.49 -13.74
CA ARG A 382 12.32 -7.21 -13.06
C ARG A 382 10.99 -7.27 -12.31
N ASN A 383 10.94 -6.55 -11.19
CA ASN A 383 9.71 -6.44 -10.41
C ASN A 383 8.57 -5.97 -11.30
N TRP A 384 7.45 -6.66 -11.24
CA TRP A 384 6.16 -6.31 -11.85
C TRP A 384 6.14 -6.18 -13.39
N ALA A 385 7.30 -6.13 -14.05
CA ALA A 385 7.40 -6.13 -15.50
C ALA A 385 7.34 -7.54 -16.10
N ASP A 386 7.92 -8.52 -15.38
CA ASP A 386 8.02 -9.91 -15.83
C ASP A 386 7.11 -10.85 -15.03
N SER A 387 6.33 -10.33 -14.11
CA SER A 387 5.35 -11.09 -13.36
C SER A 387 3.95 -10.76 -13.86
N ASP A 388 3.30 -11.72 -14.50
CA ASP A 388 1.85 -11.75 -14.43
C ASP A 388 1.43 -11.72 -12.96
N ASP A 389 0.25 -11.15 -12.71
CA ASP A 389 -0.31 -11.15 -11.37
C ASP A 389 -0.06 -12.47 -10.64
N LEU A 390 0.56 -12.42 -9.46
CA LEU A 390 0.91 -13.59 -8.62
C LEU A 390 1.93 -14.57 -9.25
N CYS A 391 3.00 -14.07 -9.86
CA CYS A 391 4.10 -14.90 -10.34
C CYS A 391 5.24 -15.00 -9.31
N ILE A 392 5.72 -16.21 -9.04
CA ILE A 392 6.95 -16.44 -8.28
C ILE A 392 8.16 -16.05 -9.12
N MET A 393 9.02 -15.18 -8.60
CA MET A 393 10.20 -14.68 -9.30
C MET A 393 11.50 -15.40 -8.95
N PHE A 394 11.52 -16.20 -7.92
CA PHE A 394 12.67 -16.94 -7.41
C PHE A 394 12.33 -18.44 -7.29
N LYS A 395 13.25 -19.27 -6.84
CA LYS A 395 13.02 -20.71 -6.63
C LYS A 395 12.28 -20.96 -5.30
N ALA A 396 10.97 -20.75 -5.27
CA ALA A 396 10.12 -21.16 -4.15
C ALA A 396 9.89 -22.69 -4.16
N ALA A 397 9.24 -23.23 -3.14
CA ALA A 397 9.00 -24.66 -3.03
C ALA A 397 8.12 -25.23 -4.15
N TYR A 398 7.24 -24.41 -4.71
CA TYR A 398 6.31 -24.80 -5.77
C TYR A 398 6.32 -23.83 -6.93
N THR A 399 5.77 -24.29 -8.06
CA THR A 399 5.55 -23.45 -9.24
C THR A 399 4.43 -22.42 -9.01
N THR A 400 4.42 -21.35 -9.79
CA THR A 400 3.37 -20.32 -9.77
C THR A 400 1.97 -20.91 -9.91
N ASP A 401 1.78 -21.88 -10.82
CA ASP A 401 0.47 -22.47 -11.09
C ASP A 401 -0.09 -23.24 -9.88
N PHE A 402 0.76 -23.86 -9.11
CA PHE A 402 0.35 -24.51 -7.86
C PHE A 402 -0.19 -23.49 -6.85
N TYR A 403 0.56 -22.40 -6.62
CA TYR A 403 0.09 -21.35 -5.70
C TYR A 403 -1.19 -20.67 -6.17
N ARG A 404 -1.36 -20.50 -7.48
CA ARG A 404 -2.62 -20.00 -8.07
C ARG A 404 -3.78 -20.94 -7.80
N ALA A 405 -3.56 -22.25 -7.96
CA ALA A 405 -4.57 -23.25 -7.65
C ALA A 405 -4.96 -23.26 -6.15
N VAL A 406 -3.97 -23.17 -5.25
CA VAL A 406 -4.22 -23.06 -3.80
C VAL A 406 -5.03 -21.79 -3.48
N ARG A 407 -4.63 -20.64 -4.06
CA ARG A 407 -5.35 -19.37 -3.91
C ARG A 407 -6.80 -19.49 -4.36
N GLU A 408 -7.05 -20.02 -5.56
CA GLU A 408 -8.42 -20.18 -6.09
C GLU A 408 -9.27 -21.10 -5.20
N ALA A 409 -8.71 -22.23 -4.77
CA ALA A 409 -9.40 -23.18 -3.92
C ALA A 409 -9.77 -22.57 -2.56
N LEU A 410 -8.84 -21.85 -1.92
CA LEU A 410 -9.07 -21.27 -0.60
C LEU A 410 -10.04 -20.09 -0.65
N HIS A 411 -9.96 -19.23 -1.67
CA HIS A 411 -10.96 -18.17 -1.89
C HIS A 411 -12.35 -18.76 -2.10
N ALA A 412 -12.49 -19.73 -3.01
CA ALA A 412 -13.77 -20.39 -3.26
C ALA A 412 -14.35 -21.08 -2.00
N GLU A 413 -13.49 -21.62 -1.13
CA GLU A 413 -13.91 -22.20 0.14
C GLU A 413 -14.44 -21.12 1.10
N VAL A 414 -13.72 -20.01 1.27
CA VAL A 414 -14.13 -18.89 2.14
C VAL A 414 -15.42 -18.26 1.63
N ASP A 415 -15.51 -17.97 0.33
CA ASP A 415 -16.73 -17.43 -0.30
C ASP A 415 -17.95 -18.33 -0.04
N SER A 416 -17.73 -19.67 -0.09
CA SER A 416 -18.80 -20.64 0.16
C SER A 416 -19.41 -20.55 1.55
N TRP A 417 -18.69 -20.01 2.54
CA TRP A 417 -19.21 -19.88 3.90
C TRP A 417 -20.28 -18.78 4.02
N HIS A 418 -20.24 -17.78 3.14
CA HIS A 418 -21.18 -16.67 3.11
C HIS A 418 -22.42 -16.95 2.26
N GLU A 419 -22.29 -17.85 1.26
CA GLU A 419 -23.40 -18.21 0.37
C GLU A 419 -24.28 -19.33 0.92
N LEU A 420 -23.89 -20.01 2.00
CA LEU A 420 -24.55 -21.19 2.57
C LEU A 420 -25.85 -20.88 3.36
N ASN A 421 -26.60 -19.88 3.01
CA ASN A 421 -28.02 -19.84 3.35
C ASN A 421 -28.80 -20.90 2.54
N GLY A 422 -28.31 -22.16 2.52
CA GLY A 422 -29.11 -23.32 2.15
C GLY A 422 -28.78 -24.09 0.86
N GLN A 423 -27.64 -23.93 0.20
CA GLN A 423 -27.36 -24.69 -1.04
C GLN A 423 -26.08 -25.56 -1.00
N ARG A 424 -26.29 -26.89 -0.99
CA ARG A 424 -25.26 -27.95 -1.11
C ARG A 424 -24.43 -27.93 -2.42
N LYS A 425 -24.74 -27.09 -3.40
CA LYS A 425 -24.11 -27.11 -4.73
C LYS A 425 -22.69 -26.50 -4.76
N LEU A 426 -22.35 -25.56 -3.84
CA LEU A 426 -21.00 -25.00 -3.78
C LEU A 426 -19.96 -26.01 -3.35
N GLY A 427 -20.30 -26.98 -2.52
CA GLY A 427 -19.39 -28.04 -2.09
C GLY A 427 -18.74 -28.82 -3.23
N ALA A 428 -19.39 -28.98 -4.38
CA ALA A 428 -18.83 -29.72 -5.52
C ALA A 428 -17.69 -28.94 -6.22
N ARG A 429 -17.84 -27.60 -6.40
CA ARG A 429 -16.79 -26.76 -6.97
C ARG A 429 -15.56 -26.69 -6.06
N VAL A 430 -15.77 -26.40 -4.79
CA VAL A 430 -14.69 -26.33 -3.79
C VAL A 430 -13.96 -27.67 -3.70
N THR A 431 -14.71 -28.82 -3.67
CA THR A 431 -14.12 -30.15 -3.67
C THR A 431 -13.29 -30.43 -4.92
N ALA A 432 -13.75 -30.00 -6.09
CA ALA A 432 -13.01 -30.17 -7.36
C ALA A 432 -11.71 -29.33 -7.35
N LEU A 433 -11.75 -28.08 -6.89
CA LEU A 433 -10.56 -27.23 -6.78
C LEU A 433 -9.52 -27.82 -5.83
N TRP A 434 -9.92 -28.27 -4.66
CA TRP A 434 -9.00 -28.95 -3.73
C TRP A 434 -8.43 -30.26 -4.28
N ARG A 435 -9.21 -31.01 -5.07
CA ARG A 435 -8.69 -32.18 -5.79
C ARG A 435 -7.58 -31.77 -6.75
N THR A 436 -7.79 -30.74 -7.55
CA THR A 436 -6.75 -30.18 -8.45
C THR A 436 -5.50 -29.78 -7.68
N VAL A 437 -5.63 -29.12 -6.53
CA VAL A 437 -4.48 -28.77 -5.67
C VAL A 437 -3.71 -30.00 -5.24
N HIS A 438 -4.39 -31.06 -4.78
CA HIS A 438 -3.74 -32.30 -4.36
C HIS A 438 -3.07 -33.06 -5.51
N GLU A 439 -3.65 -33.02 -6.72
CA GLU A 439 -3.06 -33.60 -7.92
C GLU A 439 -1.82 -32.80 -8.39
N LEU A 440 -1.84 -31.49 -8.29
CA LEU A 440 -0.72 -30.61 -8.67
C LEU A 440 0.43 -30.65 -7.66
N GLU A 441 0.19 -30.85 -6.38
CA GLU A 441 1.19 -30.74 -5.32
C GLU A 441 2.48 -31.54 -5.63
N PRO A 442 2.42 -32.86 -5.92
CA PRO A 442 3.63 -33.65 -6.14
C PRO A 442 4.40 -33.32 -7.42
N ILE A 443 3.71 -32.82 -8.45
CA ILE A 443 4.33 -32.52 -9.75
C ILE A 443 4.78 -31.05 -9.89
N SER A 444 4.38 -30.20 -8.96
CA SER A 444 4.70 -28.76 -8.94
C SER A 444 5.86 -28.41 -8.03
N ARG A 445 6.44 -29.40 -7.33
CA ARG A 445 7.60 -29.20 -6.45
C ARG A 445 8.81 -28.75 -7.25
N VAL A 446 9.46 -27.70 -6.80
CA VAL A 446 10.67 -27.15 -7.43
C VAL A 446 11.89 -27.83 -6.80
N PRO A 447 12.71 -28.58 -7.56
CA PRO A 447 13.96 -29.12 -7.04
C PRO A 447 14.88 -27.99 -6.55
N GLU A 448 15.57 -28.21 -5.44
CA GLU A 448 16.47 -27.22 -4.84
C GLU A 448 15.81 -25.86 -4.59
N ALA A 449 14.58 -25.91 -4.05
CA ALA A 449 13.90 -24.70 -3.62
C ALA A 449 14.78 -23.90 -2.64
N PHE A 450 14.73 -22.58 -2.76
CA PHE A 450 15.51 -21.71 -1.89
C PHE A 450 14.95 -21.74 -0.47
N THR A 451 15.80 -22.12 0.47
CA THR A 451 15.55 -21.98 1.91
C THR A 451 16.56 -21.01 2.47
N PHE A 452 16.21 -20.25 3.50
CA PHE A 452 17.23 -19.48 4.20
C PHE A 452 18.19 -20.46 4.89
N PRO A 453 19.52 -20.28 4.75
CA PRO A 453 20.45 -21.04 5.58
C PRO A 453 20.11 -20.78 7.04
N GLU A 454 20.13 -21.84 7.86
CA GLU A 454 20.08 -21.72 9.32
C GLU A 454 21.07 -20.62 9.74
N ALA A 455 20.66 -19.74 10.63
CA ALA A 455 21.34 -18.49 10.95
C ALA A 455 22.86 -18.64 11.03
N ILE A 456 23.54 -18.33 9.95
CA ILE A 456 24.95 -17.99 10.00
C ILE A 456 24.99 -16.53 10.41
N ASP A 457 25.63 -16.24 11.56
CA ASP A 457 25.89 -14.89 12.04
C ASP A 457 26.55 -14.05 10.95
N ILE A 458 25.78 -13.41 10.12
CA ILE A 458 26.25 -12.33 9.28
C ILE A 458 26.29 -11.09 10.18
N ILE A 459 27.45 -10.85 10.78
CA ILE A 459 27.75 -9.57 11.41
C ILE A 459 27.62 -8.52 10.30
N ALA A 460 26.44 -7.88 10.27
CA ALA A 460 26.21 -6.76 9.38
C ALA A 460 27.03 -5.57 9.88
N SER A 461 28.04 -5.21 9.11
CA SER A 461 28.70 -3.91 9.22
C SER A 461 27.74 -2.82 8.70
N SER A 462 26.83 -2.39 9.54
CA SER A 462 26.14 -1.11 9.43
C SER A 462 25.46 -0.80 10.77
N SER A 463 25.85 0.32 11.35
CA SER A 463 25.44 0.97 12.60
C SER A 463 24.03 0.57 13.11
N ILE A 464 24.00 -0.41 13.99
CA ILE A 464 22.80 -0.80 14.76
C ILE A 464 22.69 0.18 15.93
N ILE A 465 21.57 0.86 16.00
CA ILE A 465 21.18 1.62 17.21
C ILE A 465 20.91 0.59 18.31
N PRO A 466 21.54 0.67 19.49
CA PRO A 466 21.35 -0.30 20.56
C PRO A 466 19.91 -0.35 21.05
N VAL A 467 19.45 -1.56 21.40
CA VAL A 467 18.11 -1.88 21.90
C VAL A 467 17.69 -1.05 23.14
N GLU A 468 18.63 -0.48 23.85
CA GLU A 468 18.39 0.37 25.03
C GLU A 468 17.66 1.68 24.72
N GLN A 469 17.70 2.19 23.48
CA GLN A 469 16.96 3.39 23.09
C GLN A 469 15.48 3.13 22.75
N LEU A 470 15.08 1.88 22.54
CA LEU A 470 13.68 1.51 22.28
C LEU A 470 12.83 1.48 23.55
N THR A 471 13.45 1.40 24.74
CA THR A 471 12.73 1.38 26.01
C THR A 471 12.23 2.78 26.44
N ALA A 472 12.83 3.83 25.91
CA ALA A 472 12.43 5.21 26.19
C ALA A 472 11.15 5.65 25.44
N LEU A 473 10.88 5.06 24.25
CA LEU A 473 9.68 5.35 23.46
C LEU A 473 8.41 4.62 23.92
N ARG A 474 8.54 3.69 24.89
CA ARG A 474 7.39 2.99 25.51
C ARG A 474 6.77 3.75 26.68
N LYS A 475 7.34 4.88 27.10
CA LYS A 475 6.88 5.67 28.25
C LYS A 475 6.49 7.11 27.92
N ALA A 476 6.42 7.50 26.65
CA ALA A 476 5.91 8.79 26.22
C ALA A 476 4.61 8.64 25.44
#